data_a1dd5aca4bbd2016219e744eca540ea2
#
_entry.id   a1dd5aca4bbd2016219e744eca540ea2
#
_cell.length_a   1.000
_cell.length_b   1.000
_cell.length_c   1.000
_cell.angle_alpha   90.00
_cell.angle_beta   90.00
_cell.angle_gamma   90.00
#
_symmetry.space_group_name_H-M   'P 1'
#
loop_
_entity.id
_entity.type
_entity.pdbx_description
1 polymer ?
#
loop_
_entity_poly.entity_id
_entity_poly.type
_entity_poly.pdbx_seq_one_letter_code
_entity_poly.pdbx_strand_id
1 'polypeptide(L)'
;MAPLTVSSQDLRSNNENVMPAHFLSQDEQDESQDAGVAIVKMGPGQRLKLKAIARMGIAKEHAKWSPVAVATYRFWPNITINEEQVATLTMEQKQELVDVCPDRILEIDDVTGSIKAVENAWDIATYTDDLKFHQDSLKKRKEDEDFVRCEQSTDKFIFSVESTGAMDADEIVMSALRVLKDRLNHLAQEVENLKDM
;
A
#
# COMPACT_ATOMS: atom_id res chain seq x y z
N MET A 1 38.29 -19.55 -9.02
CA MET A 1 37.08 -19.64 -9.83
C MET A 1 35.94 -19.05 -9.02
N ALA A 2 35.18 -18.15 -9.61
CA ALA A 2 34.00 -17.60 -8.96
C ALA A 2 32.93 -18.68 -8.77
N PRO A 3 32.13 -18.65 -7.69
CA PRO A 3 31.04 -19.58 -7.49
C PRO A 3 29.98 -19.40 -8.60
N LEU A 4 29.42 -20.51 -9.09
CA LEU A 4 28.32 -20.51 -10.04
C LEU A 4 27.01 -20.27 -9.29
N THR A 5 26.26 -19.24 -9.66
CA THR A 5 24.91 -19.04 -9.13
C THR A 5 23.92 -19.73 -10.07
N VAL A 6 23.17 -20.70 -9.54
CA VAL A 6 22.05 -21.35 -10.23
C VAL A 6 20.78 -20.55 -9.91
N SER A 7 20.03 -20.17 -10.92
CA SER A 7 18.84 -19.34 -10.81
C SER A 7 17.60 -20.00 -11.41
N SER A 8 16.46 -19.31 -11.32
CA SER A 8 15.23 -19.77 -11.95
C SER A 8 15.33 -19.90 -13.47
N GLN A 9 16.25 -19.19 -14.12
CA GLN A 9 16.52 -19.29 -15.57
C GLN A 9 17.10 -20.66 -15.98
N ASP A 10 17.78 -21.34 -15.05
CA ASP A 10 18.36 -22.67 -15.32
C ASP A 10 17.31 -23.77 -15.26
N LEU A 11 16.10 -23.49 -14.79
CA LEU A 11 15.00 -24.43 -14.76
C LEU A 11 14.38 -24.58 -16.14
N ARG A 12 14.08 -25.81 -16.53
CA ARG A 12 13.39 -26.13 -17.78
C ARG A 12 12.06 -26.78 -17.49
N SER A 13 10.99 -26.25 -18.07
CA SER A 13 9.67 -26.84 -17.98
C SER A 13 9.38 -27.81 -19.12
N ASN A 14 8.64 -28.87 -18.81
CA ASN A 14 8.10 -29.79 -19.81
C ASN A 14 6.69 -29.37 -20.29
N ASN A 15 6.15 -28.29 -19.75
CA ASN A 15 4.81 -27.78 -20.05
C ASN A 15 4.90 -26.28 -20.38
N GLU A 16 4.42 -25.87 -21.54
CA GLU A 16 4.45 -24.49 -22.03
C GLU A 16 3.64 -23.54 -21.14
N ASN A 17 2.63 -24.03 -20.44
CA ASN A 17 1.82 -23.25 -19.51
C ASN A 17 2.45 -23.07 -18.12
N VAL A 18 3.61 -23.68 -17.87
CA VAL A 18 4.31 -23.62 -16.59
C VAL A 18 5.72 -23.14 -16.84
N MET A 19 5.99 -21.89 -16.59
CA MET A 19 7.32 -21.29 -16.77
C MET A 19 7.93 -20.91 -15.42
N PRO A 20 9.27 -20.98 -15.29
CA PRO A 20 9.96 -20.44 -14.14
C PRO A 20 9.73 -18.93 -14.02
N ALA A 21 9.46 -18.43 -12.82
CA ALA A 21 9.28 -17.01 -12.59
C ALA A 21 10.62 -16.27 -12.61
N HIS A 22 10.66 -15.13 -13.30
CA HIS A 22 11.76 -14.19 -13.32
C HIS A 22 11.20 -12.84 -12.90
N PHE A 23 11.84 -12.20 -11.93
CA PHE A 23 11.46 -10.85 -11.50
C PHE A 23 12.52 -9.89 -12.07
N LEU A 24 12.08 -9.03 -12.97
CA LEU A 24 12.87 -7.89 -13.41
C LEU A 24 12.79 -6.82 -12.31
N SER A 25 13.90 -6.40 -11.74
CA SER A 25 13.91 -5.21 -10.91
C SER A 25 13.64 -4.00 -11.80
N GLN A 26 12.63 -3.22 -11.48
CA GLN A 26 12.24 -2.02 -12.25
C GLN A 26 13.33 -0.93 -12.26
N ASP A 27 14.32 -1.03 -11.37
CA ASP A 27 15.39 -0.03 -11.19
C ASP A 27 16.65 -0.31 -12.04
N GLU A 28 16.74 -1.44 -12.71
CA GLU A 28 17.93 -1.81 -13.48
C GLU A 28 17.62 -1.77 -14.98
N GLN A 29 17.90 -0.62 -15.60
CA GLN A 29 17.91 -0.42 -17.06
C GLN A 29 19.04 -1.21 -17.76
N ASP A 30 19.64 -2.17 -17.10
CA ASP A 30 20.73 -2.98 -17.65
C ASP A 30 20.15 -4.33 -18.09
N GLU A 31 19.78 -4.41 -19.38
CA GLU A 31 19.27 -5.62 -20.05
C GLU A 31 20.22 -6.83 -19.95
N SER A 32 21.42 -6.65 -19.39
CA SER A 32 22.44 -7.69 -19.24
C SER A 32 22.35 -8.49 -17.95
N GLN A 33 21.45 -8.16 -17.00
CA GLN A 33 21.38 -8.77 -15.68
C GLN A 33 20.01 -9.40 -15.33
N ASP A 34 19.32 -9.96 -16.29
CA ASP A 34 18.21 -10.86 -16.01
C ASP A 34 18.72 -12.17 -15.38
N ALA A 35 19.18 -12.06 -14.13
CA ALA A 35 19.81 -13.18 -13.42
C ALA A 35 18.79 -14.21 -12.88
N GLY A 36 17.49 -13.96 -13.01
CA GLY A 36 16.45 -14.76 -12.41
C GLY A 36 16.52 -14.80 -10.87
N VAL A 37 15.66 -15.58 -10.24
CA VAL A 37 15.66 -15.79 -8.77
C VAL A 37 16.77 -16.78 -8.40
N ALA A 38 17.73 -16.36 -7.59
CA ALA A 38 18.84 -17.22 -7.15
C ALA A 38 18.33 -18.41 -6.31
N ILE A 39 18.68 -19.63 -6.71
CA ILE A 39 18.31 -20.88 -6.03
C ILE A 39 19.45 -21.34 -5.13
N VAL A 40 20.67 -21.43 -5.68
CA VAL A 40 21.84 -21.88 -4.93
C VAL A 40 23.14 -21.36 -5.56
N LYS A 41 24.16 -21.11 -4.72
CA LYS A 41 25.54 -20.86 -5.16
C LYS A 41 26.35 -22.13 -5.04
N MET A 42 27.00 -22.54 -6.12
CA MET A 42 27.74 -23.78 -6.21
C MET A 42 29.24 -23.51 -6.35
N GLY A 43 30.05 -24.28 -5.66
CA GLY A 43 31.49 -24.32 -5.81
C GLY A 43 31.95 -25.20 -6.95
N PRO A 44 33.26 -25.17 -7.29
CA PRO A 44 33.83 -26.02 -8.33
C PRO A 44 33.60 -27.50 -8.07
N GLY A 45 33.19 -28.26 -9.09
CA GLY A 45 32.95 -29.69 -9.04
C GLY A 45 31.62 -30.12 -8.42
N GLN A 46 30.81 -29.20 -7.89
CA GLN A 46 29.47 -29.51 -7.38
C GLN A 46 28.49 -29.69 -8.53
N ARG A 47 27.50 -30.53 -8.31
CA ARG A 47 26.42 -30.81 -9.27
C ARG A 47 25.08 -30.74 -8.54
N LEU A 48 24.11 -30.07 -9.16
CA LEU A 48 22.73 -30.02 -8.69
C LEU A 48 21.83 -30.72 -9.72
N LYS A 49 20.99 -31.64 -9.25
CA LYS A 49 19.91 -32.23 -10.03
C LYS A 49 18.65 -32.18 -9.18
N LEU A 50 17.63 -31.48 -9.65
CA LEU A 50 16.34 -31.37 -8.96
C LEU A 50 15.18 -31.54 -9.93
N LYS A 51 14.03 -31.88 -9.39
CA LYS A 51 12.75 -31.82 -10.07
C LYS A 51 11.81 -30.99 -9.21
N ALA A 52 11.35 -29.87 -9.73
CA ALA A 52 10.38 -29.02 -9.07
C ALA A 52 8.99 -29.29 -9.64
N ILE A 53 7.99 -29.41 -8.78
CA ILE A 53 6.60 -29.64 -9.16
C ILE A 53 5.83 -28.38 -8.84
N ALA A 54 5.30 -27.69 -9.87
CA ALA A 54 4.42 -26.56 -9.70
C ALA A 54 3.03 -27.03 -9.23
N ARG A 55 2.49 -26.36 -8.23
CA ARG A 55 1.17 -26.65 -7.66
C ARG A 55 0.45 -25.34 -7.35
N MET A 56 -0.83 -25.27 -7.70
CA MET A 56 -1.70 -24.18 -7.28
C MET A 56 -2.15 -24.38 -5.83
N GLY A 57 -2.34 -23.28 -5.13
CA GLY A 57 -2.86 -23.23 -3.78
C GLY A 57 -3.38 -21.84 -3.44
N ILE A 58 -3.87 -21.69 -2.22
CA ILE A 58 -4.40 -20.42 -1.70
C ILE A 58 -3.53 -19.92 -0.54
N ALA A 59 -3.42 -18.62 -0.41
CA ALA A 59 -2.59 -17.97 0.63
C ALA A 59 -2.98 -18.39 2.07
N LYS A 60 -4.24 -18.78 2.29
CA LYS A 60 -4.73 -19.28 3.59
C LYS A 60 -4.04 -20.61 3.99
N GLU A 61 -3.69 -21.44 3.03
CA GLU A 61 -2.98 -22.71 3.29
C GLU A 61 -1.48 -22.46 3.51
N HIS A 62 -0.89 -21.59 2.67
CA HIS A 62 0.52 -21.22 2.81
C HIS A 62 0.80 -19.91 2.10
N ALA A 63 1.56 -19.02 2.76
CA ALA A 63 1.91 -17.69 2.25
C ALA A 63 2.65 -17.68 0.90
N LYS A 64 3.33 -18.79 0.53
CA LYS A 64 4.00 -18.94 -0.78
C LYS A 64 3.06 -18.80 -1.98
N TRP A 65 1.75 -18.98 -1.77
CA TRP A 65 0.72 -18.84 -2.81
C TRP A 65 0.06 -17.46 -2.79
N SER A 66 0.50 -16.55 -1.91
CA SER A 66 -0.01 -15.19 -1.91
C SER A 66 0.56 -14.42 -3.10
N PRO A 67 -0.27 -13.85 -3.97
CA PRO A 67 0.20 -12.94 -5.01
C PRO A 67 0.47 -11.52 -4.46
N VAL A 68 0.15 -11.28 -3.18
CA VAL A 68 0.19 -9.97 -2.55
C VAL A 68 1.28 -9.94 -1.48
N ALA A 69 2.18 -8.97 -1.57
CA ALA A 69 3.13 -8.65 -0.52
C ALA A 69 2.49 -7.78 0.57
N VAL A 70 1.76 -6.74 0.14
CA VAL A 70 1.02 -5.83 1.03
C VAL A 70 -0.38 -5.60 0.47
N ALA A 71 -1.39 -5.70 1.32
CA ALA A 71 -2.75 -5.28 1.02
C ALA A 71 -3.32 -4.58 2.26
N THR A 72 -3.34 -3.27 2.23
CA THR A 72 -3.83 -2.43 3.31
C THR A 72 -4.84 -1.41 2.81
N TYR A 73 -5.62 -0.84 3.72
CA TYR A 73 -6.46 0.30 3.40
C TYR A 73 -6.36 1.36 4.50
N ARG A 74 -6.64 2.59 4.11
CA ARG A 74 -6.74 3.75 4.99
C ARG A 74 -8.04 4.49 4.67
N PHE A 75 -8.56 5.21 5.66
CA PHE A 75 -9.66 6.12 5.43
C PHE A 75 -9.16 7.38 4.74
N TRP A 76 -9.99 7.95 3.88
CA TRP A 76 -9.71 9.24 3.29
C TRP A 76 -9.76 10.32 4.37
N PRO A 77 -8.73 11.18 4.51
CA PRO A 77 -8.76 12.26 5.48
C PRO A 77 -9.62 13.43 4.96
N ASN A 78 -10.53 13.90 5.79
CA ASN A 78 -11.26 15.15 5.57
C ASN A 78 -10.61 16.22 6.44
N ILE A 79 -9.99 17.20 5.80
CA ILE A 79 -9.32 18.32 6.47
C ILE A 79 -10.20 19.55 6.33
N THR A 80 -10.61 20.10 7.45
CA THR A 80 -11.35 21.37 7.51
C THR A 80 -10.50 22.42 8.23
N ILE A 81 -10.29 23.56 7.58
CA ILE A 81 -9.53 24.67 8.14
C ILE A 81 -10.51 25.76 8.54
N ASN A 82 -10.42 26.21 9.79
CA ASN A 82 -11.19 27.34 10.29
C ASN A 82 -10.45 28.64 9.96
N GLU A 83 -10.80 29.26 8.84
CA GLU A 83 -10.13 30.47 8.33
C GLU A 83 -10.21 31.65 9.31
N GLU A 84 -11.33 31.79 10.05
CA GLU A 84 -11.53 32.85 11.03
C GLU A 84 -10.54 32.71 12.19
N GLN A 85 -10.39 31.49 12.71
CA GLN A 85 -9.45 31.22 13.79
C GLN A 85 -7.99 31.32 13.31
N VAL A 86 -7.67 30.78 12.13
CA VAL A 86 -6.33 30.85 11.51
C VAL A 86 -5.92 32.30 11.25
N ALA A 87 -6.86 33.20 10.92
CA ALA A 87 -6.57 34.63 10.73
C ALA A 87 -6.09 35.32 12.02
N THR A 88 -6.39 34.78 13.21
CA THR A 88 -5.93 35.30 14.50
C THR A 88 -4.48 34.97 14.83
N LEU A 89 -3.89 33.99 14.12
CA LEU A 89 -2.52 33.52 14.33
C LEU A 89 -1.49 34.45 13.66
N THR A 90 -0.35 34.57 14.31
CA THR A 90 0.83 35.24 13.69
C THR A 90 1.43 34.30 12.62
N MET A 91 2.25 34.85 11.72
CA MET A 91 2.93 34.02 10.70
C MET A 91 3.85 32.98 11.33
N GLU A 92 4.50 33.28 12.44
CA GLU A 92 5.33 32.33 13.19
C GLU A 92 4.49 31.16 13.71
N GLN A 93 3.34 31.45 14.31
CA GLN A 93 2.42 30.41 14.80
C GLN A 93 1.82 29.56 13.68
N LYS A 94 1.54 30.15 12.52
CA LYS A 94 1.10 29.41 11.33
C LYS A 94 2.21 28.47 10.83
N GLN A 95 3.45 28.94 10.83
CA GLN A 95 4.59 28.12 10.44
C GLN A 95 4.79 26.96 11.41
N GLU A 96 4.74 27.20 12.72
CA GLU A 96 4.80 26.14 13.73
C GLU A 96 3.71 25.09 13.55
N LEU A 97 2.48 25.53 13.21
CA LEU A 97 1.36 24.62 12.97
C LEU A 97 1.58 23.73 11.73
N VAL A 98 2.17 24.30 10.69
CA VAL A 98 2.54 23.55 9.47
C VAL A 98 3.70 22.60 9.74
N ASP A 99 4.70 23.03 10.51
CA ASP A 99 5.91 22.23 10.79
C ASP A 99 5.63 21.00 11.70
N VAL A 100 4.60 21.09 12.55
CA VAL A 100 4.13 19.94 13.37
C VAL A 100 3.50 18.87 12.51
N CYS A 101 3.03 19.20 11.31
CA CYS A 101 2.48 18.24 10.35
C CYS A 101 3.60 17.77 9.41
N PRO A 102 4.29 16.64 9.69
CA PRO A 102 5.25 16.08 8.76
C PRO A 102 4.55 15.73 7.43
N ASP A 103 5.35 15.58 6.37
CA ASP A 103 4.91 15.30 5.01
C ASP A 103 4.10 16.40 4.30
N ARG A 104 4.20 17.65 4.80
CA ARG A 104 3.58 18.83 4.17
C ARG A 104 2.08 18.68 3.88
N ILE A 105 1.36 18.14 4.83
CA ILE A 105 -0.10 18.01 4.76
C ILE A 105 -0.78 19.37 4.72
N LEU A 106 -0.18 20.33 5.37
CA LEU A 106 -0.56 21.75 5.39
C LEU A 106 0.53 22.58 4.72
N GLU A 107 0.15 23.61 4.03
CA GLU A 107 1.04 24.61 3.47
C GLU A 107 0.50 26.03 3.70
N ILE A 108 1.41 27.00 3.73
CA ILE A 108 1.03 28.40 3.78
C ILE A 108 0.99 28.93 2.35
N ASP A 109 -0.13 29.51 1.97
CA ASP A 109 -0.27 30.22 0.70
C ASP A 109 0.54 31.51 0.73
N ASP A 110 1.56 31.62 -0.12
CA ASP A 110 2.47 32.78 -0.20
C ASP A 110 1.77 34.09 -0.53
N VAL A 111 0.60 34.04 -1.15
CA VAL A 111 -0.14 35.24 -1.59
C VAL A 111 -1.08 35.73 -0.48
N THR A 112 -1.81 34.81 0.15
CA THR A 112 -2.84 35.17 1.15
C THR A 112 -2.35 35.05 2.58
N GLY A 113 -1.23 34.35 2.81
CA GLY A 113 -0.74 34.00 4.14
C GLY A 113 -1.71 33.11 4.94
N SER A 114 -2.65 32.44 4.26
CA SER A 114 -3.57 31.48 4.87
C SER A 114 -3.01 30.06 4.82
N ILE A 115 -3.44 29.21 5.75
CA ILE A 115 -3.10 27.79 5.74
C ILE A 115 -4.02 27.08 4.75
N LYS A 116 -3.47 26.19 3.92
CA LYS A 116 -4.18 25.32 2.99
C LYS A 116 -3.80 23.88 3.23
N ALA A 117 -4.75 22.98 2.98
CA ALA A 117 -4.47 21.55 2.93
C ALA A 117 -3.92 21.17 1.55
N VAL A 118 -2.87 20.37 1.52
CA VAL A 118 -2.31 19.82 0.29
C VAL A 118 -3.21 18.72 -0.25
N GLU A 119 -3.45 18.67 -1.56
CA GLU A 119 -4.41 17.74 -2.19
C GLU A 119 -4.15 16.25 -1.92
N ASN A 120 -2.92 15.86 -1.60
CA ASN A 120 -2.51 14.47 -1.39
C ASN A 120 -2.10 14.15 0.05
N ALA A 121 -2.75 14.74 1.03
CA ALA A 121 -2.48 14.58 2.46
C ALA A 121 -2.89 13.19 3.01
N TRP A 122 -2.26 12.12 2.53
CA TRP A 122 -2.66 10.72 2.80
C TRP A 122 -2.36 10.24 4.22
N ASP A 123 -1.40 10.82 4.94
CA ASP A 123 -0.85 10.29 6.20
C ASP A 123 -1.33 11.00 7.47
N ILE A 124 -2.31 11.87 7.35
CA ILE A 124 -2.79 12.71 8.46
C ILE A 124 -3.28 11.90 9.68
N ALA A 125 -3.77 10.67 9.44
CA ALA A 125 -4.29 9.84 10.52
C ALA A 125 -3.24 9.48 11.59
N THR A 126 -1.95 9.51 11.22
CA THR A 126 -0.84 9.17 12.12
C THR A 126 -0.45 10.36 13.02
N TYR A 127 -0.81 11.59 12.64
CA TYR A 127 -0.33 12.82 13.29
C TYR A 127 -1.44 13.67 13.94
N THR A 128 -2.66 13.16 14.02
CA THR A 128 -3.80 13.89 14.61
C THR A 128 -3.58 14.26 16.06
N ASP A 129 -2.88 13.44 16.84
CA ASP A 129 -2.66 13.71 18.27
C ASP A 129 -1.63 14.82 18.47
N ASP A 130 -0.55 14.85 17.71
CA ASP A 130 0.48 15.90 17.77
C ASP A 130 -0.09 17.24 17.31
N LEU A 131 -0.82 17.26 16.21
CA LEU A 131 -1.51 18.43 15.72
C LEU A 131 -2.50 18.97 16.75
N LYS A 132 -3.29 18.10 17.37
CA LYS A 132 -4.26 18.47 18.41
C LYS A 132 -3.59 19.05 19.62
N PHE A 133 -2.54 18.43 20.11
CA PHE A 133 -1.77 18.94 21.25
C PHE A 133 -1.19 20.32 20.98
N HIS A 134 -0.63 20.51 19.78
CA HIS A 134 -0.05 21.79 19.38
C HIS A 134 -1.11 22.87 19.24
N GLN A 135 -2.23 22.60 18.61
CA GLN A 135 -3.36 23.52 18.49
C GLN A 135 -3.88 23.97 19.86
N ASP A 136 -4.01 23.01 20.80
CA ASP A 136 -4.46 23.33 22.16
C ASP A 136 -3.51 24.27 22.90
N SER A 137 -2.22 24.25 22.58
CA SER A 137 -1.21 25.19 23.12
C SER A 137 -1.33 26.60 22.56
N LEU A 138 -1.82 26.73 21.32
CA LEU A 138 -1.98 28.03 20.63
C LEU A 138 -3.32 28.69 20.93
N LYS A 139 -4.33 27.96 21.40
CA LYS A 139 -5.64 28.50 21.74
C LYS A 139 -5.56 29.46 22.91
N LYS A 140 -6.27 30.57 22.83
CA LYS A 140 -6.40 31.53 23.92
C LYS A 140 -7.30 31.04 25.03
N ARG A 141 -8.30 30.25 24.69
CA ARG A 141 -9.25 29.61 25.61
C ARG A 141 -9.41 28.16 25.23
N LYS A 142 -9.61 27.27 26.20
CA LYS A 142 -9.86 25.84 25.93
C LYS A 142 -11.14 25.55 25.15
N GLU A 143 -12.04 26.52 25.12
CA GLU A 143 -13.35 26.42 24.45
C GLU A 143 -13.31 26.93 23.01
N ASP A 144 -12.16 27.52 22.57
CA ASP A 144 -12.01 27.99 21.21
C ASP A 144 -11.97 26.77 20.25
N GLU A 145 -12.57 26.94 19.07
CA GLU A 145 -12.58 25.91 18.04
C GLU A 145 -11.16 25.60 17.53
N ASP A 146 -10.98 24.39 16.99
CA ASP A 146 -9.71 23.97 16.39
C ASP A 146 -9.39 24.82 15.13
N PHE A 147 -8.13 25.16 14.93
CA PHE A 147 -7.66 25.83 13.72
C PHE A 147 -7.77 24.92 12.50
N VAL A 148 -7.41 23.64 12.69
CA VAL A 148 -7.47 22.59 11.67
C VAL A 148 -8.13 21.37 12.28
N ARG A 149 -9.16 20.87 11.64
CA ARG A 149 -9.88 19.65 12.04
C ARG A 149 -9.65 18.56 11.01
N CYS A 150 -9.15 17.42 11.48
CA CYS A 150 -8.87 16.27 10.66
C CYS A 150 -9.80 15.13 11.09
N GLU A 151 -10.66 14.70 10.19
CA GLU A 151 -11.60 13.61 10.41
C GLU A 151 -11.41 12.53 9.35
N GLN A 152 -11.64 11.28 9.74
CA GLN A 152 -11.63 10.19 8.77
C GLN A 152 -12.99 10.12 8.06
N SER A 153 -12.96 10.01 6.73
CA SER A 153 -14.16 9.74 5.94
C SER A 153 -14.73 8.36 6.28
N THR A 154 -16.05 8.25 6.36
CA THR A 154 -16.74 6.98 6.61
C THR A 154 -17.06 6.21 5.32
N ASP A 155 -16.95 6.84 4.16
CA ASP A 155 -17.40 6.34 2.86
C ASP A 155 -16.29 6.30 1.78
N LYS A 156 -15.11 6.87 2.08
CA LYS A 156 -13.98 6.89 1.16
C LYS A 156 -12.75 6.21 1.76
N PHE A 157 -12.12 5.37 0.96
CA PHE A 157 -10.98 4.56 1.38
C PHE A 157 -9.87 4.64 0.32
N ILE A 158 -8.64 4.51 0.80
CA ILE A 158 -7.45 4.39 -0.03
C ILE A 158 -6.89 2.99 0.18
N PHE A 159 -6.84 2.20 -0.88
CA PHE A 159 -6.23 0.87 -0.84
C PHE A 159 -4.83 0.92 -1.42
N SER A 160 -3.89 0.29 -0.71
CA SER A 160 -2.52 0.07 -1.19
C SER A 160 -2.32 -1.43 -1.38
N VAL A 161 -2.01 -1.82 -2.62
CA VAL A 161 -1.78 -3.23 -2.98
C VAL A 161 -0.42 -3.33 -3.65
N GLU A 162 0.47 -4.12 -3.05
CA GLU A 162 1.78 -4.44 -3.59
C GLU A 162 1.81 -5.90 -4.03
N SER A 163 2.21 -6.13 -5.26
CA SER A 163 2.37 -7.47 -5.82
C SER A 163 3.67 -8.12 -5.34
N THR A 164 3.67 -9.46 -5.24
CA THR A 164 4.90 -10.26 -5.11
C THR A 164 5.64 -10.44 -6.44
N GLY A 165 5.13 -9.88 -7.55
CA GLY A 165 5.64 -10.10 -8.90
C GLY A 165 5.02 -11.30 -9.64
N ALA A 166 4.18 -12.09 -8.98
CA ALA A 166 3.52 -13.23 -9.60
C ALA A 166 2.31 -12.84 -10.48
N MET A 167 1.74 -11.66 -10.26
CA MET A 167 0.57 -11.12 -10.95
C MET A 167 0.60 -9.59 -10.82
N ASP A 168 0.12 -8.86 -11.79
CA ASP A 168 0.06 -7.39 -11.73
C ASP A 168 -0.94 -6.91 -10.68
N ALA A 169 -0.67 -5.76 -10.05
CA ALA A 169 -1.45 -5.29 -8.91
C ALA A 169 -2.92 -5.00 -9.25
N ASP A 170 -3.19 -4.48 -10.44
CA ASP A 170 -4.54 -4.24 -10.96
C ASP A 170 -5.29 -5.56 -11.22
N GLU A 171 -4.60 -6.56 -11.78
CA GLU A 171 -5.16 -7.90 -11.98
C GLU A 171 -5.48 -8.59 -10.65
N ILE A 172 -4.64 -8.42 -9.63
CA ILE A 172 -4.91 -8.91 -8.27
C ILE A 172 -6.22 -8.33 -7.73
N VAL A 173 -6.42 -7.01 -7.84
CA VAL A 173 -7.63 -6.33 -7.36
C VAL A 173 -8.86 -6.84 -8.13
N MET A 174 -8.77 -6.92 -9.46
CA MET A 174 -9.87 -7.42 -10.28
C MET A 174 -10.21 -8.87 -9.99
N SER A 175 -9.21 -9.71 -9.76
CA SER A 175 -9.40 -11.12 -9.39
C SER A 175 -10.04 -11.26 -8.01
N ALA A 176 -9.60 -10.45 -7.04
CA ALA A 176 -10.18 -10.44 -5.70
C ALA A 176 -11.68 -10.06 -5.73
N LEU A 177 -12.06 -9.06 -6.52
CA LEU A 177 -13.47 -8.67 -6.71
C LEU A 177 -14.30 -9.77 -7.37
N ARG A 178 -13.75 -10.49 -8.36
CA ARG A 178 -14.42 -11.64 -8.97
C ARG A 178 -14.65 -12.75 -7.96
N VAL A 179 -13.63 -13.11 -7.19
CA VAL A 179 -13.75 -14.14 -6.13
C VAL A 179 -14.79 -13.76 -5.07
N LEU A 180 -14.82 -12.48 -4.68
CA LEU A 180 -15.81 -11.97 -3.73
C LEU A 180 -17.23 -12.08 -4.31
N LYS A 181 -17.42 -11.66 -5.56
CA LYS A 181 -18.70 -11.76 -6.26
C LYS A 181 -19.20 -13.22 -6.34
N ASP A 182 -18.32 -14.15 -6.71
CA ASP A 182 -18.68 -15.57 -6.83
C ASP A 182 -19.07 -16.16 -5.49
N ARG A 183 -18.39 -15.82 -4.41
CA ARG A 183 -18.75 -16.24 -3.05
C ARG A 183 -20.10 -15.69 -2.62
N LEU A 184 -20.39 -14.41 -2.91
CA LEU A 184 -21.67 -13.79 -2.59
C LEU A 184 -22.82 -14.43 -3.41
N ASN A 185 -22.59 -14.71 -4.68
CA ASN A 185 -23.57 -15.41 -5.53
C ASN A 185 -23.86 -16.82 -5.00
N HIS A 186 -22.83 -17.56 -4.61
CA HIS A 186 -23.01 -18.89 -4.02
C HIS A 186 -23.82 -18.80 -2.72
N LEU A 187 -23.48 -17.87 -1.85
CA LEU A 187 -24.22 -17.65 -0.60
C LEU A 187 -25.70 -17.30 -0.86
N ALA A 188 -25.96 -16.44 -1.84
CA ALA A 188 -27.32 -16.06 -2.23
C ALA A 188 -28.12 -17.28 -2.70
N GLN A 189 -27.51 -18.16 -3.51
CA GLN A 189 -28.13 -19.41 -3.96
C GLN A 189 -28.45 -20.35 -2.80
N GLU A 190 -27.52 -20.52 -1.86
CA GLU A 190 -27.76 -21.36 -0.68
C GLU A 190 -28.89 -20.83 0.21
N VAL A 191 -28.98 -19.50 0.37
CA VAL A 191 -30.11 -18.88 1.11
C VAL A 191 -31.45 -19.09 0.39
N GLU A 192 -31.46 -19.05 -0.94
CA GLU A 192 -32.67 -19.27 -1.74
C GLU A 192 -33.12 -20.73 -1.65
N ASN A 193 -32.18 -21.68 -1.74
CA ASN A 193 -32.46 -23.11 -1.54
C ASN A 193 -33.07 -23.42 -0.16
N LEU A 194 -32.64 -22.68 0.90
CA LEU A 194 -33.19 -22.87 2.25
C LEU A 194 -34.60 -22.32 2.40
N LYS A 195 -35.04 -21.38 1.57
CA LYS A 195 -36.41 -20.85 1.59
C LYS A 195 -37.41 -21.82 0.93
N ASP A 196 -36.92 -22.65 0.02
CA ASP A 196 -37.75 -23.63 -0.72
C ASP A 196 -37.86 -24.97 0.04
N MET A 197 -37.24 -25.11 1.19
CA MET A 197 -37.35 -26.24 2.11
C MET A 197 -38.34 -25.97 3.22
#